data_cf78cbe9bd366715345e9ca1cb42d23d
#
_entry.id   cf78cbe9bd366715345e9ca1cb42d23d
#
_cell.length_a   1.000
_cell.length_b   1.000
_cell.length_c   1.000
_cell.angle_alpha   90.00
_cell.angle_beta   90.00
_cell.angle_gamma   90.00
#
_symmetry.space_group_name_H-M   'P 1'
#
loop_
_entity.id
_entity.type
_entity.pdbx_description
1 polymer ?
#
loop_
_entity_poly.entity_id
_entity_poly.type
_entity_poly.pdbx_seq_one_letter_code
_entity_poly.pdbx_strand_id
1 'polypeptide(L)'
;MGCIAAVQCAITAILLLSTTVSSDDKSPIPADPSSLNTWFQANVKPLADRKGAIDPALEAAEAKQRTIKVRQDGSGEFKTLKDAINSIPTGNTERVIVDIGPGEYIEKLKIERGKPFVTFLGSPGNMPTLSFAGTAREYGTVYSATLEAEADYFVAANIIIKNSSPRPNGELKGEQAVALRIAGDKSAFYNCRLIGFQDTLCDDKGRHLFKDCYIEGTVDYIFGSGKSLYLGTELKVIADAKGNFITAQARTSEAEDTGFSFVHCKVGGTGKGAYLGRAWQPRPRVVFAYTTMSSAVSPEGWSNNSHPERDGTASFGEYKCDGEGANPAARAKASKQLTPDQAAPFISLGFIEGSKWLLPPPS
;
A
#
# COMPACT_ATOMS: atom_id res chain seq x y z
N MET A 1 33.94 -54.89 -55.08
CA MET A 1 33.72 -55.18 -53.68
C MET A 1 34.16 -53.93 -52.88
N GLY A 2 33.25 -53.10 -52.60
CA GLY A 2 33.53 -51.87 -51.85
C GLY A 2 32.57 -51.80 -50.66
N CYS A 3 33.12 -51.90 -49.44
CA CYS A 3 32.37 -51.66 -48.21
C CYS A 3 32.15 -50.19 -48.00
N ILE A 4 30.91 -49.78 -47.92
CA ILE A 4 30.51 -48.44 -47.48
C ILE A 4 30.26 -48.53 -45.95
N ALA A 5 31.12 -47.86 -45.17
CA ALA A 5 30.94 -47.70 -43.73
C ALA A 5 29.99 -46.55 -43.48
N ALA A 6 28.85 -46.82 -42.87
CA ALA A 6 27.91 -45.81 -42.40
C ALA A 6 28.35 -45.24 -41.05
N VAL A 7 28.69 -43.95 -41.01
CA VAL A 7 28.93 -43.21 -39.78
C VAL A 7 27.59 -42.76 -39.21
N GLN A 8 27.16 -43.35 -38.11
CA GLN A 8 26.05 -42.87 -37.33
C GLN A 8 26.50 -41.71 -36.44
N CYS A 9 26.02 -40.50 -36.77
CA CYS A 9 26.17 -39.31 -35.93
C CYS A 9 25.05 -39.35 -34.87
N ALA A 10 25.40 -39.64 -33.64
CA ALA A 10 24.49 -39.53 -32.50
C ALA A 10 24.37 -38.04 -32.10
N ILE A 11 23.25 -37.43 -32.42
CA ILE A 11 22.90 -36.09 -31.94
C ILE A 11 22.32 -36.23 -30.52
N THR A 12 23.11 -35.92 -29.51
CA THR A 12 22.67 -35.81 -28.14
C THR A 12 21.90 -34.49 -28.00
N ALA A 13 20.58 -34.56 -28.03
CA ALA A 13 19.71 -33.41 -27.71
C ALA A 13 19.78 -33.14 -26.21
N ILE A 14 20.52 -32.09 -25.83
CA ILE A 14 20.43 -31.54 -24.46
C ILE A 14 19.09 -30.83 -24.34
N LEU A 15 18.11 -31.48 -23.72
CA LEU A 15 16.90 -30.80 -23.25
C LEU A 15 17.31 -29.82 -22.14
N LEU A 16 17.46 -28.55 -22.50
CA LEU A 16 17.40 -27.46 -21.56
C LEU A 16 15.96 -27.40 -21.02
N LEU A 17 15.73 -28.02 -19.86
CA LEU A 17 14.56 -27.77 -19.06
C LEU A 17 14.63 -26.28 -18.62
N SER A 18 14.06 -25.39 -19.44
CA SER A 18 13.69 -24.08 -18.97
C SER A 18 12.61 -24.30 -17.92
N THR A 19 12.97 -24.29 -16.65
CA THR A 19 12.03 -24.09 -15.56
C THR A 19 11.46 -22.69 -15.77
N THR A 20 10.34 -22.61 -16.47
CA THR A 20 9.49 -21.42 -16.44
C THR A 20 9.06 -21.27 -15.00
N VAL A 21 9.70 -20.36 -14.27
CA VAL A 21 9.22 -19.90 -12.97
C VAL A 21 7.85 -19.31 -13.25
N SER A 22 6.80 -20.07 -12.98
CA SER A 22 5.42 -19.62 -13.04
C SER A 22 5.34 -18.38 -12.14
N SER A 23 4.90 -17.25 -12.68
CA SER A 23 4.71 -16.05 -11.87
C SER A 23 3.67 -16.33 -10.80
N ASP A 24 4.05 -16.27 -9.54
CA ASP A 24 3.18 -16.51 -8.37
C ASP A 24 2.07 -15.45 -8.23
N ASP A 25 2.00 -14.49 -9.14
CA ASP A 25 0.98 -13.43 -9.21
C ASP A 25 -0.46 -13.94 -9.31
N LYS A 26 -0.67 -15.17 -9.76
CA LYS A 26 -2.00 -15.80 -9.88
C LYS A 26 -2.40 -16.62 -8.66
N SER A 27 -1.49 -16.85 -7.73
CA SER A 27 -1.81 -17.57 -6.49
C SER A 27 -2.82 -16.77 -5.67
N PRO A 28 -4.05 -17.27 -5.47
CA PRO A 28 -5.05 -16.53 -4.73
C PRO A 28 -4.66 -16.43 -3.26
N ILE A 29 -4.94 -15.29 -2.65
CA ILE A 29 -4.85 -15.12 -1.21
C ILE A 29 -5.86 -16.07 -0.57
N PRO A 30 -5.44 -16.94 0.39
CA PRO A 30 -6.32 -17.92 1.00
C PRO A 30 -7.47 -17.25 1.75
N ALA A 31 -8.63 -17.90 1.81
CA ALA A 31 -9.77 -17.38 2.56
C ALA A 31 -9.57 -17.49 4.09
N ASP A 32 -8.78 -18.46 4.54
CA ASP A 32 -8.42 -18.62 5.95
C ASP A 32 -7.31 -17.63 6.36
N PRO A 33 -7.59 -16.68 7.26
CA PRO A 33 -6.61 -15.70 7.72
C PRO A 33 -5.41 -16.32 8.42
N SER A 34 -5.56 -17.51 9.03
CA SER A 34 -4.43 -18.19 9.69
C SER A 34 -3.35 -18.63 8.71
N SER A 35 -3.70 -18.84 7.44
CA SER A 35 -2.79 -19.22 6.36
C SER A 35 -2.10 -18.04 5.67
N LEU A 36 -2.49 -16.79 5.99
CA LEU A 36 -2.06 -15.59 5.27
C LEU A 36 -0.54 -15.40 5.29
N ASN A 37 0.09 -15.53 6.45
CA ASN A 37 1.53 -15.33 6.58
C ASN A 37 2.32 -16.42 5.86
N THR A 38 1.90 -17.68 5.96
CA THR A 38 2.53 -18.79 5.23
C THR A 38 2.39 -18.60 3.72
N TRP A 39 1.22 -18.18 3.26
CA TRP A 39 0.98 -17.87 1.85
C TRP A 39 1.87 -16.71 1.40
N PHE A 40 1.97 -15.64 2.18
CA PHE A 40 2.80 -14.48 1.82
C PHE A 40 4.28 -14.87 1.69
N GLN A 41 4.82 -15.61 2.64
CA GLN A 41 6.20 -16.10 2.60
C GLN A 41 6.46 -17.05 1.41
N ALA A 42 5.48 -17.86 1.04
CA ALA A 42 5.59 -18.75 -0.11
C ALA A 42 5.61 -18.00 -1.47
N ASN A 43 4.93 -16.84 -1.55
CA ASN A 43 4.77 -16.07 -2.79
C ASN A 43 5.71 -14.85 -2.88
N VAL A 44 6.20 -14.33 -1.75
CA VAL A 44 7.17 -13.22 -1.67
C VAL A 44 8.48 -13.77 -1.12
N LYS A 45 9.32 -14.31 -2.00
CA LYS A 45 10.57 -14.98 -1.64
C LYS A 45 11.75 -14.00 -1.58
N PRO A 46 12.82 -14.33 -0.83
CA PRO A 46 14.06 -13.58 -0.83
C PRO A 46 14.65 -13.41 -2.24
N LEU A 47 15.44 -12.37 -2.43
CA LEU A 47 16.11 -12.08 -3.70
C LEU A 47 16.93 -13.27 -4.23
N ALA A 48 17.59 -14.00 -3.32
CA ALA A 48 18.41 -15.17 -3.69
C ALA A 48 17.63 -16.22 -4.48
N ASP A 49 16.34 -16.40 -4.17
CA ASP A 49 15.46 -17.38 -4.80
C ASP A 49 14.75 -16.82 -6.06
N ARG A 50 15.01 -15.54 -6.41
CA ARG A 50 14.28 -14.82 -7.46
C ARG A 50 15.16 -14.11 -8.46
N LYS A 51 16.45 -14.46 -8.52
CA LYS A 51 17.41 -13.87 -9.46
C LYS A 51 16.92 -14.02 -10.90
N GLY A 52 16.92 -12.89 -11.63
CA GLY A 52 16.40 -12.82 -13.00
C GLY A 52 14.89 -12.87 -13.16
N ALA A 53 14.11 -12.98 -12.04
CA ALA A 53 12.65 -13.03 -12.07
C ALA A 53 12.01 -11.72 -11.58
N ILE A 54 12.76 -10.80 -11.00
CA ILE A 54 12.30 -9.48 -10.55
C ILE A 54 12.84 -8.39 -11.49
N ASP A 55 12.38 -7.17 -11.29
CA ASP A 55 12.85 -6.01 -12.05
C ASP A 55 14.38 -5.89 -11.98
N PRO A 56 15.09 -5.84 -13.12
CA PRO A 56 16.54 -5.82 -13.13
C PRO A 56 17.16 -4.64 -12.37
N ALA A 57 16.49 -3.48 -12.38
CA ALA A 57 16.96 -2.31 -11.63
C ALA A 57 16.87 -2.54 -10.11
N LEU A 58 15.80 -3.20 -9.64
CA LEU A 58 15.65 -3.58 -8.23
C LEU A 58 16.70 -4.64 -7.85
N GLU A 59 16.88 -5.67 -8.67
CA GLU A 59 17.89 -6.72 -8.44
C GLU A 59 19.30 -6.12 -8.30
N ALA A 60 19.65 -5.19 -9.19
CA ALA A 60 20.95 -4.50 -9.16
C ALA A 60 21.10 -3.61 -7.90
N ALA A 61 20.05 -2.92 -7.49
CA ALA A 61 20.06 -2.07 -6.30
C ALA A 61 20.19 -2.90 -5.01
N GLU A 62 19.47 -4.01 -4.90
CA GLU A 62 19.52 -4.90 -3.74
C GLU A 62 20.86 -5.64 -3.60
N ALA A 63 21.61 -5.81 -4.70
CA ALA A 63 22.97 -6.36 -4.67
C ALA A 63 23.99 -5.40 -4.03
N LYS A 64 23.63 -4.12 -3.87
CA LYS A 64 24.46 -3.06 -3.30
C LYS A 64 23.67 -2.33 -2.22
N GLN A 65 23.77 -2.81 -1.01
CA GLN A 65 23.05 -2.19 0.11
C GLN A 65 23.97 -1.31 0.94
N ARG A 66 23.45 -0.15 1.36
CA ARG A 66 24.10 0.78 2.28
C ARG A 66 23.12 1.12 3.41
N THR A 67 23.61 1.10 4.64
CA THR A 67 22.83 1.53 5.81
C THR A 67 23.31 2.88 6.31
N ILE A 68 22.35 3.77 6.60
CA ILE A 68 22.57 5.07 7.24
C ILE A 68 21.85 5.03 8.59
N LYS A 69 22.58 5.26 9.68
CA LYS A 69 21.98 5.28 11.02
C LYS A 69 21.58 6.69 11.41
N VAL A 70 20.28 6.87 11.71
CA VAL A 70 19.74 8.13 12.23
C VAL A 70 19.41 7.96 13.72
N ARG A 71 20.06 8.78 14.57
CA ARG A 71 19.89 8.75 16.03
C ARG A 71 19.89 10.17 16.57
N GLN A 72 18.82 10.56 17.26
CA GLN A 72 18.69 11.92 17.82
C GLN A 72 19.73 12.25 18.87
N ASP A 73 20.22 11.26 19.61
CA ASP A 73 21.28 11.40 20.63
C ASP A 73 22.66 11.63 20.03
N GLY A 74 22.81 11.50 18.70
CA GLY A 74 24.09 11.68 18.00
C GLY A 74 24.94 10.42 17.90
N SER A 75 24.45 9.26 18.30
CA SER A 75 25.17 7.98 18.16
C SER A 75 25.12 7.41 16.73
N GLY A 76 24.34 8.02 15.82
CA GLY A 76 24.24 7.69 14.41
C GLY A 76 25.06 8.62 13.51
N GLU A 77 24.98 8.40 12.20
CA GLU A 77 25.60 9.26 11.18
C GLU A 77 24.88 10.61 11.06
N PHE A 78 23.57 10.60 11.28
CA PHE A 78 22.74 11.80 11.26
C PHE A 78 21.83 11.85 12.49
N LYS A 79 21.48 13.08 12.92
CA LYS A 79 20.49 13.31 13.97
C LYS A 79 19.09 13.51 13.44
N THR A 80 18.96 13.92 12.17
CA THR A 80 17.69 14.22 11.51
C THR A 80 17.48 13.32 10.29
N LEU A 81 16.23 13.04 9.99
CA LEU A 81 15.86 12.29 8.78
C LEU A 81 16.10 13.11 7.51
N LYS A 82 15.88 14.43 7.60
CA LYS A 82 16.11 15.35 6.49
C LYS A 82 17.57 15.33 6.03
N ASP A 83 18.53 15.33 6.96
CA ASP A 83 19.94 15.28 6.61
C ASP A 83 20.32 13.92 6.01
N ALA A 84 19.78 12.82 6.56
CA ALA A 84 19.97 11.49 6.00
C ALA A 84 19.42 11.38 4.56
N ILE A 85 18.20 11.87 4.30
CA ILE A 85 17.62 11.90 2.94
C ILE A 85 18.46 12.77 2.00
N ASN A 86 18.94 13.92 2.47
CA ASN A 86 19.76 14.84 1.67
C ASN A 86 21.11 14.22 1.27
N SER A 87 21.65 13.32 2.10
CA SER A 87 22.91 12.62 1.80
C SER A 87 22.77 11.58 0.68
N ILE A 88 21.55 11.18 0.33
CA ILE A 88 21.28 10.24 -0.78
C ILE A 88 21.34 11.01 -2.09
N PRO A 89 22.18 10.60 -3.05
CA PRO A 89 22.31 11.33 -4.30
C PRO A 89 21.08 11.17 -5.21
N THR A 90 20.83 12.20 -6.02
CA THR A 90 19.92 12.07 -7.16
C THR A 90 20.50 11.06 -8.15
N GLY A 91 19.68 10.18 -8.71
CA GLY A 91 20.12 9.07 -9.56
C GLY A 91 20.67 7.89 -8.75
N ASN A 92 20.27 7.76 -7.49
CA ASN A 92 20.64 6.61 -6.65
C ASN A 92 20.32 5.27 -7.33
N THR A 93 21.27 4.33 -7.28
CA THR A 93 21.15 2.98 -7.88
C THR A 93 21.39 1.86 -6.87
N GLU A 94 21.45 2.20 -5.58
CA GLU A 94 21.71 1.28 -4.48
C GLU A 94 20.52 1.25 -3.51
N ARG A 95 20.27 0.12 -2.84
CA ARG A 95 19.33 0.10 -1.72
C ARG A 95 19.95 0.86 -0.55
N VAL A 96 19.36 2.00 -0.20
CA VAL A 96 19.76 2.78 0.96
C VAL A 96 18.79 2.52 2.10
N ILE A 97 19.26 1.85 3.15
CA ILE A 97 18.49 1.56 4.35
C ILE A 97 18.78 2.67 5.37
N VAL A 98 17.77 3.50 5.64
CA VAL A 98 17.80 4.48 6.72
C VAL A 98 17.28 3.78 7.97
N ASP A 99 18.21 3.35 8.83
CA ASP A 99 17.94 2.71 10.12
C ASP A 99 17.64 3.81 11.15
N ILE A 100 16.38 3.94 11.53
CA ILE A 100 15.86 5.05 12.33
C ILE A 100 15.72 4.60 13.78
N GLY A 101 16.45 5.25 14.67
CA GLY A 101 16.34 5.03 16.10
C GLY A 101 15.00 5.50 16.67
N PRO A 102 14.62 5.00 17.85
CA PRO A 102 13.39 5.38 18.50
C PRO A 102 13.35 6.89 18.82
N GLY A 103 12.15 7.43 18.90
CA GLY A 103 11.90 8.84 19.18
C GLY A 103 10.90 9.48 18.24
N GLU A 104 10.57 10.74 18.45
CA GLU A 104 9.70 11.51 17.58
C GLU A 104 10.53 12.51 16.76
N TYR A 105 10.51 12.35 15.44
CA TYR A 105 11.17 13.21 14.46
C TYR A 105 10.15 14.20 13.92
N ILE A 106 10.22 15.45 14.39
CA ILE A 106 9.27 16.51 14.00
C ILE A 106 9.82 17.20 12.76
N GLU A 107 9.56 16.62 11.60
CA GLU A 107 10.13 17.04 10.34
C GLU A 107 9.11 16.86 9.20
N LYS A 108 9.03 17.85 8.28
CA LYS A 108 8.38 17.65 6.98
C LYS A 108 9.39 17.02 6.03
N LEU A 109 9.10 15.81 5.59
CA LEU A 109 10.03 14.95 4.85
C LEU A 109 9.57 14.74 3.40
N LYS A 110 10.54 14.76 2.49
CA LYS A 110 10.31 14.41 1.09
C LYS A 110 11.43 13.52 0.58
N ILE A 111 11.05 12.39 -0.03
CA ILE A 111 11.94 11.54 -0.81
C ILE A 111 11.62 11.79 -2.27
N GLU A 112 12.48 12.57 -2.92
CA GLU A 112 12.30 13.01 -4.29
C GLU A 112 12.35 11.83 -5.27
N ARG A 113 11.66 11.97 -6.39
CA ARG A 113 11.60 10.95 -7.45
C ARG A 113 12.98 10.48 -7.94
N GLY A 114 13.96 11.36 -7.93
CA GLY A 114 15.34 11.05 -8.30
C GLY A 114 16.12 10.22 -7.30
N LYS A 115 15.55 9.83 -6.17
CA LYS A 115 16.20 9.03 -5.10
C LYS A 115 15.52 7.68 -4.89
N PRO A 116 15.46 6.79 -5.91
CA PRO A 116 14.80 5.48 -5.76
C PRO A 116 15.54 4.55 -4.79
N PHE A 117 14.91 3.42 -4.45
CA PHE A 117 15.48 2.34 -3.63
C PHE A 117 15.81 2.76 -2.19
N VAL A 118 15.00 3.62 -1.57
CA VAL A 118 15.17 4.01 -0.17
C VAL A 118 14.28 3.14 0.72
N THR A 119 14.84 2.66 1.83
CA THR A 119 14.10 1.96 2.89
C THR A 119 14.19 2.75 4.19
N PHE A 120 13.04 3.01 4.81
CA PHE A 120 12.96 3.48 6.19
C PHE A 120 12.70 2.28 7.09
N LEU A 121 13.60 2.03 8.02
CA LEU A 121 13.55 0.88 8.92
C LEU A 121 13.56 1.32 10.38
N GLY A 122 12.51 0.99 11.11
CA GLY A 122 12.40 1.12 12.55
C GLY A 122 12.45 -0.23 13.25
N SER A 123 12.50 -0.20 14.58
CA SER A 123 12.39 -1.40 15.42
C SER A 123 10.93 -1.70 15.74
N PRO A 124 10.41 -2.92 15.55
CA PRO A 124 9.01 -3.24 15.83
C PRO A 124 8.62 -3.07 17.31
N GLY A 125 9.56 -3.25 18.24
CA GLY A 125 9.34 -3.08 19.68
C GLY A 125 9.38 -1.63 20.16
N ASN A 126 9.92 -0.70 19.35
CA ASN A 126 10.06 0.72 19.70
C ASN A 126 10.10 1.55 18.41
N MET A 127 8.95 1.64 17.74
CA MET A 127 8.82 2.31 16.45
C MET A 127 9.12 3.80 16.54
N PRO A 128 9.99 4.35 15.66
CA PRO A 128 10.14 5.79 15.53
C PRO A 128 8.85 6.42 14.98
N THR A 129 8.59 7.66 15.41
CA THR A 129 7.45 8.45 14.95
C THR A 129 7.96 9.61 14.09
N LEU A 130 7.51 9.68 12.85
CA LEU A 130 7.67 10.83 11.98
C LEU A 130 6.44 11.71 12.14
N SER A 131 6.60 12.97 12.52
CA SER A 131 5.50 13.86 12.87
C SER A 131 5.67 15.24 12.23
N PHE A 132 4.58 15.80 11.72
CA PHE A 132 4.51 17.18 11.25
C PHE A 132 3.06 17.67 11.31
N ALA A 133 2.85 18.97 11.51
CA ALA A 133 1.53 19.58 11.62
C ALA A 133 1.12 20.37 10.37
N GLY A 134 1.35 19.82 9.17
CA GLY A 134 1.00 20.47 7.91
C GLY A 134 -0.50 20.35 7.60
N THR A 135 -1.11 21.42 7.08
CA THR A 135 -2.51 21.45 6.66
C THR A 135 -2.66 21.80 5.19
N ALA A 136 -3.81 21.45 4.60
CA ALA A 136 -4.11 21.83 3.22
C ALA A 136 -4.18 23.36 3.06
N ARG A 137 -4.52 24.09 4.11
CA ARG A 137 -4.56 25.57 4.12
C ARG A 137 -3.18 26.19 3.86
N GLU A 138 -2.13 25.54 4.38
CA GLU A 138 -0.75 26.07 4.28
C GLU A 138 -0.03 25.54 3.05
N TYR A 139 -0.26 24.28 2.68
CA TYR A 139 0.54 23.57 1.67
C TYR A 139 -0.29 23.08 0.47
N GLY A 140 -1.62 23.09 0.55
CA GLY A 140 -2.49 22.30 -0.33
C GLY A 140 -2.61 20.86 0.16
N THR A 141 -3.72 20.18 -0.14
CA THR A 141 -4.07 18.89 0.47
C THR A 141 -2.92 17.87 0.39
N VAL A 142 -2.49 17.53 -0.82
CA VAL A 142 -1.49 16.46 -1.01
C VAL A 142 -0.08 16.82 -0.52
N TYR A 143 0.22 18.12 -0.46
CA TYR A 143 1.52 18.63 0.01
C TYR A 143 1.54 18.95 1.51
N SER A 144 0.45 18.73 2.23
CA SER A 144 0.41 18.83 3.70
C SER A 144 1.09 17.66 4.39
N ALA A 145 1.51 16.64 3.64
CA ALA A 145 2.04 15.39 4.15
C ALA A 145 3.26 15.56 5.06
N THR A 146 3.28 14.77 6.13
CA THR A 146 4.47 14.59 6.97
C THR A 146 5.59 13.92 6.18
N LEU A 147 5.26 12.85 5.44
CA LEU A 147 6.18 12.19 4.51
C LEU A 147 5.59 12.19 3.09
N GLU A 148 6.30 12.80 2.15
CA GLU A 148 6.07 12.70 0.72
C GLU A 148 7.08 11.72 0.11
N ALA A 149 6.67 10.50 -0.25
CA ALA A 149 7.50 9.50 -0.91
C ALA A 149 7.16 9.46 -2.41
N GLU A 150 7.96 10.17 -3.22
CA GLU A 150 7.79 10.21 -4.68
C GLU A 150 8.72 9.24 -5.41
N ALA A 151 9.71 8.71 -4.71
CA ALA A 151 10.70 7.79 -5.26
C ALA A 151 10.17 6.38 -5.44
N ASP A 152 10.50 5.75 -6.56
CA ASP A 152 10.12 4.37 -6.84
C ASP A 152 10.88 3.37 -5.93
N TYR A 153 10.28 2.21 -5.69
CA TYR A 153 10.81 1.14 -4.83
C TYR A 153 11.09 1.59 -3.38
N PHE A 154 10.25 2.54 -2.89
CA PHE A 154 10.31 2.94 -1.49
C PHE A 154 9.76 1.83 -0.60
N VAL A 155 10.44 1.58 0.51
CA VAL A 155 10.00 0.63 1.54
C VAL A 155 9.98 1.31 2.89
N ALA A 156 8.93 1.09 3.68
CA ALA A 156 8.91 1.46 5.09
C ALA A 156 8.53 0.24 5.93
N ALA A 157 9.23 0.04 7.04
CA ALA A 157 8.92 -1.02 7.98
C ALA A 157 9.06 -0.53 9.42
N ASN A 158 8.04 -0.85 10.24
CA ASN A 158 8.01 -0.53 11.67
C ASN A 158 8.13 0.98 11.95
N ILE A 159 7.40 1.81 11.22
CA ILE A 159 7.42 3.27 11.32
C ILE A 159 6.02 3.78 11.66
N ILE A 160 5.93 4.78 12.53
CA ILE A 160 4.73 5.57 12.76
C ILE A 160 4.85 6.86 11.96
N ILE A 161 3.90 7.14 11.08
CA ILE A 161 3.82 8.38 10.30
C ILE A 161 2.56 9.10 10.74
N LYS A 162 2.72 10.28 11.33
CA LYS A 162 1.63 11.02 11.95
C LYS A 162 1.56 12.44 11.38
N ASN A 163 0.38 12.87 10.97
CA ASN A 163 0.12 14.29 10.88
C ASN A 163 -0.46 14.77 12.22
N SER A 164 0.23 15.68 12.87
CA SER A 164 -0.11 16.18 14.22
C SER A 164 -0.98 17.43 14.23
N SER A 165 -1.49 17.85 13.06
CA SER A 165 -2.47 18.94 12.99
C SER A 165 -3.70 18.64 13.82
N PRO A 166 -4.34 19.66 14.41
CA PRO A 166 -5.57 19.48 15.15
C PRO A 166 -6.65 18.79 14.30
N ARG A 167 -7.55 18.09 14.98
CA ARG A 167 -8.71 17.50 14.33
C ARG A 167 -9.56 18.59 13.67
N PRO A 168 -9.94 18.43 12.39
CA PRO A 168 -10.85 19.33 11.71
C PRO A 168 -12.15 19.52 12.49
N ASN A 169 -12.51 20.76 12.80
CA ASN A 169 -13.79 21.12 13.42
C ASN A 169 -14.78 21.69 12.40
N GLY A 170 -14.30 22.01 11.19
CA GLY A 170 -15.06 22.54 10.08
C GLY A 170 -15.33 24.02 10.13
N GLU A 171 -14.70 24.74 11.02
CA GLU A 171 -14.75 26.20 11.10
C GLU A 171 -13.87 26.85 10.02
N LEU A 172 -12.79 26.18 9.66
CA LEU A 172 -11.83 26.66 8.69
C LEU A 172 -11.86 25.83 7.40
N LYS A 173 -11.54 26.47 6.28
CA LYS A 173 -11.25 25.77 5.02
C LYS A 173 -9.80 25.27 5.03
N GLY A 174 -9.59 24.06 4.44
CA GLY A 174 -8.25 23.51 4.27
C GLY A 174 -7.68 22.88 5.55
N GLU A 175 -8.53 22.26 6.39
CA GLU A 175 -8.13 21.54 7.59
C GLU A 175 -7.68 20.08 7.29
N GLN A 176 -7.74 19.63 6.03
CA GLN A 176 -7.20 18.33 5.62
C GLN A 176 -5.71 18.26 5.94
N ALA A 177 -5.22 17.10 6.41
CA ALA A 177 -3.87 16.98 6.95
C ALA A 177 -3.32 15.56 6.71
N VAL A 178 -2.52 15.43 5.65
CA VAL A 178 -1.97 14.15 5.19
C VAL A 178 -0.81 13.71 6.08
N ALA A 179 -0.81 12.47 6.55
CA ALA A 179 0.34 11.87 7.21
C ALA A 179 1.34 11.33 6.16
N LEU A 180 0.87 10.53 5.23
CA LEU A 180 1.67 9.95 4.15
C LEU A 180 1.09 10.28 2.79
N ARG A 181 1.90 10.85 1.90
CA ARG A 181 1.67 10.84 0.45
C ARG A 181 2.63 9.89 -0.22
N ILE A 182 2.10 8.88 -0.92
CA ILE A 182 2.89 7.96 -1.73
C ILE A 182 2.56 8.13 -3.21
N ALA A 183 3.58 8.46 -4.01
CA ALA A 183 3.49 8.66 -5.45
C ALA A 183 4.61 7.96 -6.22
N GLY A 184 5.52 7.26 -5.53
CA GLY A 184 6.54 6.40 -6.11
C GLY A 184 5.98 5.01 -6.41
N ASP A 185 6.21 4.51 -7.62
CA ASP A 185 5.74 3.18 -8.01
C ASP A 185 6.49 2.05 -7.27
N LYS A 186 5.80 0.91 -7.07
CA LYS A 186 6.37 -0.30 -6.46
C LYS A 186 6.89 -0.07 -5.04
N SER A 187 6.03 0.52 -4.21
CA SER A 187 6.37 0.85 -2.83
C SER A 187 5.65 -0.07 -1.84
N ALA A 188 6.32 -0.45 -0.75
CA ALA A 188 5.79 -1.37 0.23
C ALA A 188 5.91 -0.84 1.67
N PHE A 189 4.85 -1.05 2.43
CA PHE A 189 4.75 -0.67 3.85
C PHE A 189 4.44 -1.92 4.68
N TYR A 190 5.30 -2.19 5.66
CA TYR A 190 5.21 -3.36 6.53
C TYR A 190 5.11 -2.94 7.98
N ASN A 191 4.05 -3.35 8.68
CA ASN A 191 3.85 -3.04 10.10
C ASN A 191 4.01 -1.53 10.41
N CYS A 192 3.48 -0.67 9.53
CA CYS A 192 3.50 0.79 9.71
C CYS A 192 2.19 1.28 10.29
N ARG A 193 2.24 2.43 10.98
CA ARG A 193 1.05 3.09 11.50
C ARG A 193 0.92 4.47 10.88
N LEU A 194 -0.24 4.75 10.27
CA LEU A 194 -0.58 6.03 9.67
C LEU A 194 -1.64 6.70 10.53
N ILE A 195 -1.29 7.83 11.13
CA ILE A 195 -2.08 8.51 12.15
C ILE A 195 -2.49 9.89 11.66
N GLY A 196 -3.78 10.15 11.62
CA GLY A 196 -4.35 11.42 11.22
C GLY A 196 -5.86 11.46 11.41
N PHE A 197 -6.48 12.47 10.83
CA PHE A 197 -7.93 12.63 10.85
C PHE A 197 -8.49 12.63 9.41
N GLN A 198 -8.79 13.78 8.84
CA GLN A 198 -9.22 13.87 7.45
C GLN A 198 -8.01 13.77 6.52
N ASP A 199 -8.12 12.90 5.49
CA ASP A 199 -7.12 12.74 4.44
C ASP A 199 -5.77 12.14 4.93
N THR A 200 -5.77 11.19 5.87
CA THR A 200 -4.56 10.64 6.50
C THR A 200 -3.57 10.05 5.49
N LEU A 201 -4.04 9.22 4.56
CA LEU A 201 -3.21 8.58 3.52
C LEU A 201 -3.63 9.05 2.13
N CYS A 202 -2.74 9.80 1.48
CA CYS A 202 -2.80 10.08 0.04
C CYS A 202 -2.05 8.97 -0.72
N ASP A 203 -2.78 7.94 -1.11
CA ASP A 203 -2.32 6.87 -1.99
C ASP A 203 -2.46 7.37 -3.45
N ASP A 204 -1.52 8.26 -3.84
CA ASP A 204 -1.67 9.16 -4.97
C ASP A 204 -1.60 8.43 -6.31
N LYS A 205 -0.55 7.68 -6.57
CA LYS A 205 -0.35 6.91 -7.81
C LYS A 205 0.78 5.89 -7.67
N GLY A 206 0.76 4.85 -8.50
CA GLY A 206 1.71 3.75 -8.50
C GLY A 206 1.12 2.50 -7.88
N ARG A 207 1.92 1.43 -7.84
CA ARG A 207 1.56 0.12 -7.25
C ARG A 207 2.11 0.05 -5.84
N HIS A 208 1.23 -0.26 -4.87
CA HIS A 208 1.62 -0.25 -3.48
C HIS A 208 1.14 -1.49 -2.73
N LEU A 209 1.89 -1.90 -1.72
CA LEU A 209 1.51 -2.88 -0.73
C LEU A 209 1.52 -2.24 0.66
N PHE A 210 0.40 -2.39 1.40
CA PHE A 210 0.32 -2.10 2.84
C PHE A 210 0.03 -3.40 3.57
N LYS A 211 1.03 -4.01 4.19
CA LYS A 211 0.89 -5.28 4.89
C LYS A 211 1.02 -5.12 6.40
N ASP A 212 0.03 -5.66 7.13
CA ASP A 212 -0.03 -5.63 8.60
C ASP A 212 0.08 -4.20 9.16
N CYS A 213 -0.45 -3.23 8.43
CA CYS A 213 -0.44 -1.82 8.81
C CYS A 213 -1.63 -1.45 9.69
N TYR A 214 -1.57 -0.27 10.27
CA TYR A 214 -2.67 0.38 10.98
C TYR A 214 -2.89 1.76 10.37
N ILE A 215 -4.11 2.07 9.97
CA ILE A 215 -4.47 3.36 9.36
C ILE A 215 -5.71 3.89 10.08
N GLU A 216 -5.63 5.11 10.63
CA GLU A 216 -6.77 5.74 11.28
C GLU A 216 -7.12 7.08 10.67
N GLY A 217 -8.39 7.44 10.78
CA GLY A 217 -8.88 8.74 10.34
C GLY A 217 -10.39 8.90 10.45
N THR A 218 -10.86 10.01 9.89
CA THR A 218 -12.28 10.41 9.91
C THR A 218 -12.90 10.38 8.52
N VAL A 219 -12.59 11.36 7.69
CA VAL A 219 -13.14 11.53 6.34
C VAL A 219 -12.03 11.28 5.31
N ASP A 220 -12.32 10.47 4.30
CA ASP A 220 -11.43 10.20 3.17
C ASP A 220 -10.01 9.80 3.59
N TYR A 221 -9.91 9.09 4.70
CA TYR A 221 -8.60 8.89 5.29
C TYR A 221 -7.68 7.94 4.50
N ILE A 222 -8.20 7.35 3.40
CA ILE A 222 -7.43 6.70 2.34
C ILE A 222 -7.96 7.21 1.00
N PHE A 223 -7.21 8.04 0.29
CA PHE A 223 -7.65 8.63 -0.97
C PHE A 223 -6.54 8.67 -2.02
N GLY A 224 -6.89 8.88 -3.28
CA GLY A 224 -5.94 8.97 -4.39
C GLY A 224 -6.22 7.98 -5.51
N SER A 225 -5.26 7.84 -6.42
CA SER A 225 -5.36 7.02 -7.65
C SER A 225 -4.33 5.88 -7.68
N GLY A 226 -3.83 5.44 -6.55
CA GLY A 226 -2.94 4.29 -6.46
C GLY A 226 -3.60 2.98 -6.91
N LYS A 227 -2.79 2.00 -7.27
CA LYS A 227 -3.17 0.61 -7.47
C LYS A 227 -2.62 -0.21 -6.32
N SER A 228 -3.41 -0.36 -5.25
CA SER A 228 -2.88 -0.72 -3.94
C SER A 228 -3.57 -1.92 -3.32
N LEU A 229 -2.76 -2.83 -2.80
CA LEU A 229 -3.20 -3.98 -1.99
C LEU A 229 -2.95 -3.69 -0.52
N TYR A 230 -4.02 -3.65 0.26
CA TYR A 230 -4.01 -3.58 1.71
C TYR A 230 -4.24 -4.99 2.25
N LEU A 231 -3.23 -5.57 2.87
CA LEU A 231 -3.24 -6.97 3.29
C LEU A 231 -3.09 -7.09 4.81
N GLY A 232 -4.10 -7.60 5.49
CA GLY A 232 -4.07 -7.76 6.94
C GLY A 232 -4.03 -6.43 7.71
N THR A 233 -4.48 -5.33 7.10
CA THR A 233 -4.39 -3.98 7.65
C THR A 233 -5.60 -3.66 8.54
N GLU A 234 -5.35 -3.02 9.68
CA GLU A 234 -6.39 -2.47 10.55
C GLU A 234 -6.80 -1.07 10.09
N LEU A 235 -8.09 -0.85 9.86
CA LEU A 235 -8.70 0.40 9.42
C LEU A 235 -9.53 0.96 10.57
N LYS A 236 -9.02 2.00 11.25
CA LYS A 236 -9.62 2.58 12.44
C LYS A 236 -10.42 3.82 12.11
N VAL A 237 -11.73 3.72 12.25
CA VAL A 237 -12.64 4.85 12.10
C VAL A 237 -12.68 5.65 13.39
N ILE A 238 -12.24 6.89 13.34
CA ILE A 238 -12.40 7.86 14.43
C ILE A 238 -13.73 8.58 14.24
N ALA A 239 -14.59 8.54 15.25
CA ALA A 239 -15.94 9.14 15.15
C ALA A 239 -15.89 10.60 14.70
N ASP A 240 -16.72 10.98 13.72
CA ASP A 240 -16.83 12.36 13.24
C ASP A 240 -18.31 12.75 13.07
N ALA A 241 -18.65 13.99 13.48
CA ALA A 241 -20.00 14.51 13.37
C ALA A 241 -20.46 14.77 11.93
N LYS A 242 -19.51 14.93 10.99
CA LYS A 242 -19.77 15.19 9.58
C LYS A 242 -19.90 13.92 8.73
N GLY A 243 -19.83 12.75 9.39
CA GLY A 243 -19.79 11.45 8.73
C GLY A 243 -18.36 10.94 8.58
N ASN A 244 -18.26 9.63 8.34
CA ASN A 244 -16.98 8.95 8.19
C ASN A 244 -16.93 8.27 6.82
N PHE A 245 -15.82 8.46 6.12
CA PHE A 245 -15.55 7.78 4.84
C PHE A 245 -14.15 7.17 4.91
N ILE A 246 -14.05 5.85 4.70
CA ILE A 246 -12.78 5.15 4.72
C ILE A 246 -12.00 5.50 3.46
N THR A 247 -12.63 5.32 2.29
CA THR A 247 -11.95 5.56 1.00
C THR A 247 -12.63 6.62 0.15
N ALA A 248 -11.79 7.39 -0.56
CA ALA A 248 -12.17 8.30 -1.64
C ALA A 248 -11.24 8.05 -2.85
N GLN A 249 -11.41 6.89 -3.49
CA GLN A 249 -10.58 6.50 -4.62
C GLN A 249 -10.88 7.36 -5.85
N ALA A 250 -9.84 7.83 -6.55
CA ALA A 250 -9.92 8.94 -7.48
C ALA A 250 -9.81 8.55 -8.97
N ARG A 251 -10.14 7.31 -9.35
CA ARG A 251 -10.19 6.86 -10.73
C ARG A 251 -11.26 7.60 -11.52
N THR A 252 -10.89 8.15 -12.68
CA THR A 252 -11.78 8.97 -13.52
C THR A 252 -12.30 8.24 -14.75
N SER A 253 -11.55 7.29 -15.30
CA SER A 253 -11.90 6.56 -16.52
C SER A 253 -11.67 5.04 -16.41
N GLU A 254 -12.29 4.27 -17.30
CA GLU A 254 -12.07 2.81 -17.36
C GLU A 254 -10.68 2.44 -17.87
N ALA A 255 -10.04 3.32 -18.62
CA ALA A 255 -8.69 3.12 -19.13
C ALA A 255 -7.61 3.21 -18.02
N GLU A 256 -7.94 3.84 -16.89
CA GLU A 256 -7.02 3.90 -15.75
C GLU A 256 -7.03 2.59 -14.99
N ASP A 257 -5.89 1.89 -14.95
CA ASP A 257 -5.73 0.65 -14.18
C ASP A 257 -5.29 0.94 -12.75
N THR A 258 -6.19 1.58 -12.00
CA THR A 258 -6.01 1.93 -10.58
C THR A 258 -7.14 1.38 -9.73
N GLY A 259 -6.98 1.36 -8.42
CA GLY A 259 -7.99 0.89 -7.48
C GLY A 259 -7.37 0.39 -6.17
N PHE A 260 -8.21 0.25 -5.17
CA PHE A 260 -7.83 -0.26 -3.85
C PHE A 260 -8.43 -1.63 -3.60
N SER A 261 -7.60 -2.58 -3.17
CA SER A 261 -8.03 -3.90 -2.73
C SER A 261 -7.65 -4.11 -1.27
N PHE A 262 -8.66 -4.33 -0.42
CA PHE A 262 -8.51 -4.60 1.02
C PHE A 262 -8.80 -6.08 1.27
N VAL A 263 -7.77 -6.83 1.68
CA VAL A 263 -7.88 -8.27 1.87
C VAL A 263 -7.48 -8.64 3.30
N HIS A 264 -8.31 -9.41 4.00
CA HIS A 264 -8.15 -9.74 5.42
C HIS A 264 -7.96 -8.54 6.33
N CYS A 265 -8.53 -7.40 5.95
CA CYS A 265 -8.49 -6.20 6.77
C CYS A 265 -9.48 -6.29 7.94
N LYS A 266 -9.31 -5.39 8.91
CA LYS A 266 -10.24 -5.24 10.03
C LYS A 266 -10.74 -3.81 10.06
N VAL A 267 -12.04 -3.61 9.85
CA VAL A 267 -12.68 -2.29 9.95
C VAL A 267 -13.35 -2.16 11.29
N GLY A 268 -12.90 -1.20 12.08
CA GLY A 268 -13.46 -0.93 13.40
C GLY A 268 -13.25 0.51 13.84
N GLY A 269 -13.68 0.86 15.04
CA GLY A 269 -13.44 2.20 15.54
C GLY A 269 -14.42 2.67 16.59
N THR A 270 -14.35 3.97 16.89
CA THR A 270 -15.21 4.65 17.87
C THR A 270 -16.44 5.29 17.23
N GLY A 271 -16.45 5.44 15.89
CA GLY A 271 -17.55 5.98 15.11
C GLY A 271 -18.62 4.94 14.77
N LYS A 272 -19.77 5.43 14.35
CA LYS A 272 -20.83 4.64 13.74
C LYS A 272 -21.19 5.26 12.39
N GLY A 273 -21.69 4.44 11.46
CA GLY A 273 -22.17 4.94 10.17
C GLY A 273 -21.06 5.29 9.19
N ALA A 274 -19.88 4.66 9.33
CA ALA A 274 -18.79 4.85 8.38
C ALA A 274 -19.09 4.18 7.04
N TYR A 275 -18.88 4.89 5.94
CA TYR A 275 -18.92 4.33 4.62
C TYR A 275 -17.55 3.68 4.28
N LEU A 276 -17.55 2.51 3.67
CA LEU A 276 -16.36 1.84 3.15
C LEU A 276 -15.68 2.69 2.08
N GLY A 277 -16.49 3.43 1.32
CA GLY A 277 -16.00 4.39 0.36
C GLY A 277 -17.11 5.27 -0.22
N ARG A 278 -16.68 6.39 -0.80
CA ARG A 278 -17.54 7.28 -1.57
C ARG A 278 -17.02 7.46 -3.00
N ALA A 279 -17.93 7.68 -3.93
CA ALA A 279 -17.60 7.94 -5.32
C ALA A 279 -17.09 9.39 -5.49
N TRP A 280 -15.85 9.65 -5.07
CA TRP A 280 -15.21 10.96 -5.19
C TRP A 280 -15.06 11.39 -6.65
N GLN A 281 -14.65 10.45 -7.51
CA GLN A 281 -14.55 10.62 -8.96
C GLN A 281 -15.58 9.73 -9.67
N PRO A 282 -15.80 9.88 -10.99
CA PRO A 282 -16.86 9.16 -11.69
C PRO A 282 -16.74 7.62 -11.70
N ARG A 283 -15.54 7.06 -11.55
CA ARG A 283 -15.29 5.63 -11.74
C ARG A 283 -14.38 5.00 -10.70
N PRO A 284 -14.58 5.26 -9.38
CA PRO A 284 -13.74 4.67 -8.34
C PRO A 284 -13.78 3.15 -8.41
N ARG A 285 -12.69 2.50 -8.01
CA ARG A 285 -12.59 1.04 -7.90
C ARG A 285 -12.05 0.67 -6.53
N VAL A 286 -12.92 0.07 -5.70
CA VAL A 286 -12.57 -0.35 -4.33
C VAL A 286 -13.22 -1.71 -4.04
N VAL A 287 -12.42 -2.66 -3.58
CA VAL A 287 -12.89 -4.00 -3.21
C VAL A 287 -12.43 -4.34 -1.79
N PHE A 288 -13.34 -4.83 -0.98
CA PHE A 288 -13.05 -5.48 0.30
C PHE A 288 -13.29 -6.99 0.17
N ALA A 289 -12.30 -7.81 0.53
CA ALA A 289 -12.40 -9.26 0.49
C ALA A 289 -11.94 -9.86 1.82
N TYR A 290 -12.64 -10.87 2.32
CA TYR A 290 -12.31 -11.56 3.58
C TYR A 290 -12.10 -10.60 4.76
N THR A 291 -12.73 -9.44 4.72
CA THR A 291 -12.55 -8.35 5.69
C THR A 291 -13.59 -8.43 6.79
N THR A 292 -13.15 -8.37 8.04
CA THR A 292 -14.04 -8.31 9.19
C THR A 292 -14.47 -6.86 9.44
N MET A 293 -15.76 -6.61 9.47
CA MET A 293 -16.36 -5.28 9.63
C MET A 293 -17.18 -5.21 10.91
N SER A 294 -16.82 -4.30 11.82
CA SER A 294 -17.62 -4.05 13.02
C SER A 294 -18.86 -3.23 12.73
N SER A 295 -19.72 -3.05 13.72
CA SER A 295 -20.88 -2.16 13.67
C SER A 295 -20.57 -0.67 13.44
N ALA A 296 -19.28 -0.31 13.34
CA ALA A 296 -18.86 1.03 12.90
C ALA A 296 -19.23 1.31 11.44
N VAL A 297 -19.32 0.28 10.59
CA VAL A 297 -19.68 0.41 9.16
C VAL A 297 -21.18 0.67 9.02
N SER A 298 -21.52 1.67 8.19
CA SER A 298 -22.90 1.97 7.81
C SER A 298 -23.58 0.77 7.14
N PRO A 299 -24.85 0.48 7.41
CA PRO A 299 -25.60 -0.52 6.65
C PRO A 299 -25.58 -0.30 5.14
N GLU A 300 -25.58 0.96 4.69
CA GLU A 300 -25.46 1.31 3.26
C GLU A 300 -24.07 0.98 2.69
N GLY A 301 -23.05 0.98 3.52
CA GLY A 301 -21.67 0.64 3.19
C GLY A 301 -20.97 1.58 2.22
N TRP A 302 -21.66 2.14 1.24
CA TRP A 302 -21.09 2.92 0.14
C TRP A 302 -21.91 4.15 -0.17
N SER A 303 -21.27 5.20 -0.68
CA SER A 303 -21.91 6.45 -1.04
C SER A 303 -21.57 6.86 -2.48
N ASN A 304 -22.57 7.30 -3.23
CA ASN A 304 -22.36 7.91 -4.54
C ASN A 304 -21.91 9.39 -4.45
N ASN A 305 -21.66 9.89 -3.26
CA ASN A 305 -21.20 11.25 -2.99
C ASN A 305 -22.14 12.33 -3.54
N SER A 306 -23.45 12.13 -3.39
CA SER A 306 -24.53 13.00 -3.94
C SER A 306 -24.52 13.10 -5.47
N HIS A 307 -23.97 12.06 -6.17
CA HIS A 307 -23.89 11.93 -7.61
C HIS A 307 -24.59 10.64 -8.06
N PRO A 308 -25.94 10.62 -8.21
CA PRO A 308 -26.69 9.40 -8.56
C PRO A 308 -26.23 8.75 -9.86
N GLU A 309 -25.68 9.53 -10.81
CA GLU A 309 -25.13 9.02 -12.07
C GLU A 309 -23.91 8.10 -11.85
N ARG A 310 -23.27 8.16 -10.69
CA ARG A 310 -22.12 7.30 -10.33
C ARG A 310 -22.52 5.92 -9.84
N ASP A 311 -23.79 5.69 -9.52
CA ASP A 311 -24.27 4.36 -9.11
C ASP A 311 -24.01 3.28 -10.18
N GLY A 312 -24.03 3.67 -11.46
CA GLY A 312 -23.74 2.78 -12.59
C GLY A 312 -22.28 2.68 -13.00
N THR A 313 -21.42 3.56 -12.50
CA THR A 313 -20.02 3.67 -12.94
C THR A 313 -18.99 3.37 -11.86
N ALA A 314 -19.37 3.48 -10.58
CA ALA A 314 -18.54 3.07 -9.47
C ALA A 314 -18.37 1.54 -9.44
N SER A 315 -17.15 1.09 -9.21
CA SER A 315 -16.80 -0.32 -9.06
C SER A 315 -16.53 -0.62 -7.58
N PHE A 316 -17.60 -0.67 -6.79
CA PHE A 316 -17.55 -1.02 -5.38
C PHE A 316 -17.93 -2.49 -5.18
N GLY A 317 -17.06 -3.25 -4.50
CA GLY A 317 -17.24 -4.68 -4.32
C GLY A 317 -16.92 -5.19 -2.93
N GLU A 318 -17.68 -6.18 -2.49
CA GLU A 318 -17.43 -6.96 -1.27
C GLU A 318 -17.41 -8.44 -1.61
N TYR A 319 -16.46 -9.18 -1.04
CA TYR A 319 -16.33 -10.62 -1.26
C TYR A 319 -16.05 -11.36 0.04
N LYS A 320 -17.02 -12.16 0.50
CA LYS A 320 -16.90 -12.97 1.72
C LYS A 320 -16.40 -12.19 2.94
N CYS A 321 -16.86 -10.94 3.09
CA CYS A 321 -16.64 -10.17 4.30
C CYS A 321 -17.54 -10.67 5.42
N ASP A 322 -17.12 -10.47 6.66
CA ASP A 322 -17.83 -10.93 7.87
C ASP A 322 -17.95 -9.82 8.93
N GLY A 323 -18.64 -10.12 10.03
CA GLY A 323 -18.91 -9.20 11.12
C GLY A 323 -20.20 -8.42 10.96
N GLU A 324 -20.59 -7.68 12.00
CA GLU A 324 -21.88 -6.98 12.06
C GLU A 324 -22.04 -5.94 10.94
N GLY A 325 -20.93 -5.29 10.54
CA GLY A 325 -20.92 -4.28 9.49
C GLY A 325 -20.93 -4.82 8.07
N ALA A 326 -20.84 -6.14 7.87
CA ALA A 326 -20.77 -6.77 6.55
C ALA A 326 -22.13 -7.24 6.01
N ASN A 327 -23.24 -6.90 6.68
CA ASN A 327 -24.58 -7.32 6.23
C ASN A 327 -24.94 -6.66 4.88
N PRO A 328 -25.17 -7.45 3.80
CA PRO A 328 -25.42 -6.92 2.47
C PRO A 328 -26.85 -6.39 2.25
N ALA A 329 -27.80 -6.63 3.18
CA ALA A 329 -29.21 -6.40 2.96
C ALA A 329 -29.59 -4.94 2.68
N ALA A 330 -28.83 -3.98 3.23
CA ALA A 330 -29.09 -2.55 3.08
C ALA A 330 -27.99 -1.81 2.29
N ARG A 331 -27.12 -2.53 1.58
CA ARG A 331 -26.04 -1.93 0.79
C ARG A 331 -26.56 -1.03 -0.33
N ALA A 332 -25.86 0.06 -0.55
CA ALA A 332 -26.15 0.99 -1.64
C ALA A 332 -26.12 0.29 -3.03
N LYS A 333 -26.92 0.77 -3.97
CA LYS A 333 -27.04 0.20 -5.33
C LYS A 333 -25.73 0.16 -6.11
N ALA A 334 -24.81 1.09 -5.82
CA ALA A 334 -23.50 1.16 -6.46
C ALA A 334 -22.58 -0.01 -6.09
N SER A 335 -22.88 -0.78 -5.05
CA SER A 335 -22.05 -1.89 -4.57
C SER A 335 -22.54 -3.26 -5.06
N LYS A 336 -21.62 -4.21 -5.08
CA LYS A 336 -21.87 -5.58 -5.51
C LYS A 336 -21.26 -6.58 -4.51
N GLN A 337 -22.02 -7.62 -4.20
CA GLN A 337 -21.47 -8.84 -3.65
C GLN A 337 -20.82 -9.62 -4.80
N LEU A 338 -19.50 -9.73 -4.77
CA LEU A 338 -18.74 -10.29 -5.90
C LEU A 338 -18.84 -11.82 -5.94
N THR A 339 -18.92 -12.37 -7.16
CA THR A 339 -18.67 -13.80 -7.38
C THR A 339 -17.17 -14.12 -7.25
N PRO A 340 -16.77 -15.41 -7.11
CA PRO A 340 -15.35 -15.80 -7.09
C PRO A 340 -14.55 -15.25 -8.28
N ASP A 341 -15.10 -15.34 -9.50
CA ASP A 341 -14.43 -14.86 -10.71
C ASP A 341 -14.25 -13.35 -10.74
N GLN A 342 -15.24 -12.61 -10.21
CA GLN A 342 -15.16 -11.15 -10.11
C GLN A 342 -14.16 -10.70 -9.03
N ALA A 343 -14.01 -11.46 -7.95
CA ALA A 343 -13.07 -11.16 -6.87
C ALA A 343 -11.62 -11.55 -7.21
N ALA A 344 -11.42 -12.60 -8.02
CA ALA A 344 -10.11 -13.17 -8.32
C ALA A 344 -9.02 -12.15 -8.73
N PRO A 345 -9.28 -11.12 -9.56
CA PRO A 345 -8.27 -10.14 -9.92
C PRO A 345 -7.77 -9.29 -8.73
N PHE A 346 -8.55 -9.19 -7.65
CA PHE A 346 -8.27 -8.33 -6.50
C PHE A 346 -7.62 -9.07 -5.33
N ILE A 347 -7.68 -10.41 -5.30
CA ILE A 347 -7.23 -11.25 -4.20
C ILE A 347 -5.97 -12.05 -4.54
N SER A 348 -5.02 -11.41 -5.21
CA SER A 348 -3.70 -11.98 -5.50
C SER A 348 -2.65 -10.88 -5.60
N LEU A 349 -1.36 -11.24 -5.56
CA LEU A 349 -0.27 -10.30 -5.82
C LEU A 349 -0.29 -9.76 -7.25
N GLY A 350 -0.97 -10.44 -8.16
CA GLY A 350 -1.17 -10.00 -9.54
C GLY A 350 -1.88 -8.66 -9.66
N PHE A 351 -2.72 -8.30 -8.68
CA PHE A 351 -3.37 -6.98 -8.65
C PHE A 351 -2.36 -5.83 -8.72
N ILE A 352 -1.22 -5.97 -8.06
CA ILE A 352 -0.13 -4.98 -8.02
C ILE A 352 1.13 -5.44 -8.77
N GLU A 353 1.05 -6.53 -9.56
CA GLU A 353 2.20 -7.17 -10.22
C GLU A 353 3.34 -7.49 -9.26
N GLY A 354 2.99 -7.96 -8.07
CA GLY A 354 3.90 -8.11 -6.94
C GLY A 354 5.07 -9.06 -7.17
N SER A 355 4.88 -10.09 -8.01
CA SER A 355 5.96 -11.02 -8.38
C SER A 355 7.17 -10.33 -9.03
N LYS A 356 7.01 -9.12 -9.57
CA LYS A 356 8.08 -8.41 -10.24
C LYS A 356 8.93 -7.55 -9.30
N TRP A 357 8.42 -7.19 -8.13
CA TRP A 357 9.09 -6.18 -7.31
C TRP A 357 9.01 -6.36 -5.79
N LEU A 358 8.05 -7.14 -5.28
CA LEU A 358 7.96 -7.35 -3.84
C LEU A 358 9.10 -8.24 -3.34
N LEU A 359 9.72 -7.83 -2.25
CA LEU A 359 10.66 -8.60 -1.46
C LEU A 359 10.11 -8.77 -0.03
N PRO A 360 10.59 -9.75 0.74
CA PRO A 360 10.21 -9.88 2.13
C PRO A 360 10.43 -8.59 2.91
N PRO A 361 9.65 -8.36 4.02
CA PRO A 361 9.88 -7.20 4.86
C PRO A 361 11.33 -7.15 5.34
N PRO A 362 11.95 -5.97 5.38
CA PRO A 362 13.30 -5.80 5.90
C PRO A 362 13.32 -6.11 7.40
N SER A 363 14.42 -6.71 7.88
CA SER A 363 14.65 -7.14 9.27
C SER A 363 15.81 -6.39 9.91
#